data_1c8bac66be14b8c26e5ebf219ec81ed1
#
_entry.id   1c8bac66be14b8c26e5ebf219ec81ed1
#
_cell.length_a   1.000
_cell.length_b   1.000
_cell.length_c   1.000
_cell.angle_alpha   90.00
_cell.angle_beta   90.00
_cell.angle_gamma   90.00
#
_symmetry.space_group_name_H-M   'P 1'
#
loop_
_entity.id
_entity.type
_entity.pdbx_description
1 polymer ?
#
loop_
_entity_poly.entity_id
_entity_poly.type
_entity_poly.pdbx_seq_one_letter_code
_entity_poly.pdbx_strand_id
1 'polypeptide(L)'
;MLATAVGVTVATEGTATAATLPAHVFAPYFETYAGDSMSGLSSQSGDKFLTMAFLQTPSAGSCTVDWDGDTTMPVSSSTFGADINTIRAGGGDVIPSFGGFTADDTGTELADSCTNVASIAAAYENVITTYNVTRLDLDTEDNSLTNTAGIDRRNKAIAQVEAWAAANGRTVQFSYTLPTTTTGLAASGLNVLRNAVTNNARIDIVNIMTFDYFDGATHEMASDTETAASGLVSQLQTLFPGKTTTQLWSMVGVTEMPGVDDFGPAETFTTADATTVENWAVAKGIAALSFWALQRDNGGCPGGGASDSCSGIAQTTWQFSHTFAPFSSGTVTAPANDFSVSVSPGTASVAAGGSASATVGTAVTSGSAQSVSLSATGAPTGATVSFTPASVTAGGSSTLRVATSAATPAGTYSIIVTGSAASGSHTTTYTLTVSGGTTPPPSGALANAGFESGSLSPWTGQPGDAVVGTPVHSGAHALLVAATDSQTGEVDQTVTLAPNSSHVLTAWVQGNFVFIGVSGGASASTWTSSAGWTQLTVPFTTGASGTVTVFVHGWFAQGNAFADDFSLS
;
A
#
# COMPACT_ATOMS: atom_id res chain seq x y z
N MET A 1 36.66 -34.80 71.37
CA MET A 1 35.68 -34.99 70.32
C MET A 1 35.14 -33.59 69.97
N LEU A 2 35.60 -32.98 68.86
CA LEU A 2 35.07 -31.72 68.39
C LEU A 2 33.94 -32.06 67.35
N ALA A 3 32.73 -31.60 67.67
CA ALA A 3 31.61 -31.68 66.75
C ALA A 3 31.62 -30.44 65.84
N THR A 4 31.91 -30.65 64.52
CA THR A 4 31.77 -29.64 63.52
C THR A 4 30.28 -29.55 63.10
N ALA A 5 29.65 -28.43 63.39
CA ALA A 5 28.30 -28.12 62.91
C ALA A 5 28.45 -27.65 61.47
N VAL A 6 27.87 -28.38 60.51
CA VAL A 6 27.70 -27.93 59.08
C VAL A 6 26.46 -27.05 59.04
N GLY A 7 26.68 -25.75 58.89
CA GLY A 7 25.61 -24.81 58.67
C GLY A 7 25.12 -24.94 57.20
N VAL A 8 23.90 -25.38 57.02
CA VAL A 8 23.20 -25.31 55.73
C VAL A 8 22.71 -23.88 55.57
N THR A 9 23.40 -23.11 54.73
CA THR A 9 22.87 -21.83 54.24
C THR A 9 21.78 -22.14 53.23
N VAL A 10 20.53 -21.96 53.60
CA VAL A 10 19.41 -21.87 52.64
C VAL A 10 19.57 -20.53 51.93
N ALA A 11 20.04 -20.55 50.68
CA ALA A 11 19.96 -19.39 49.82
C ALA A 11 18.47 -19.12 49.57
N THR A 12 17.95 -18.04 50.14
CA THR A 12 16.67 -17.49 49.69
C THR A 12 16.90 -16.99 48.27
N GLU A 13 16.32 -17.65 47.27
CA GLU A 13 16.25 -17.14 45.92
C GLU A 13 15.50 -15.80 45.98
N GLY A 14 16.24 -14.71 45.92
CA GLY A 14 15.67 -13.38 45.75
C GLY A 14 15.00 -13.34 44.38
N THR A 15 13.69 -13.05 44.37
CA THR A 15 13.01 -12.77 43.10
C THR A 15 13.75 -11.65 42.37
N ALA A 16 14.24 -11.93 41.15
CA ALA A 16 14.86 -10.92 40.32
C ALA A 16 13.86 -9.77 40.11
N THR A 17 14.32 -8.55 40.36
CA THR A 17 13.48 -7.35 40.15
C THR A 17 13.15 -7.20 38.67
N ALA A 18 11.91 -6.77 38.37
CA ALA A 18 11.53 -6.43 37.01
C ALA A 18 12.57 -5.50 36.36
N ALA A 19 12.99 -5.81 35.16
CA ALA A 19 13.80 -4.88 34.39
C ALA A 19 12.92 -3.71 33.94
N THR A 20 13.47 -2.50 33.95
CA THR A 20 12.75 -1.37 33.34
C THR A 20 12.76 -1.58 31.84
N LEU A 21 11.57 -1.70 31.24
CA LEU A 21 11.46 -1.76 29.77
C LEU A 21 12.07 -0.50 29.16
N PRO A 22 12.89 -0.62 28.11
CA PRO A 22 13.43 0.55 27.40
C PRO A 22 12.31 1.36 26.75
N ALA A 23 12.62 2.57 26.31
CA ALA A 23 11.65 3.45 25.64
C ALA A 23 11.18 2.87 24.28
N HIS A 24 12.05 2.09 23.65
CA HIS A 24 11.80 1.34 22.43
C HIS A 24 12.01 -0.13 22.72
N VAL A 25 10.99 -0.96 22.55
CA VAL A 25 11.02 -2.38 22.94
C VAL A 25 10.73 -3.24 21.72
N PHE A 26 11.69 -4.08 21.35
CA PHE A 26 11.43 -5.22 20.49
C PHE A 26 11.11 -6.42 21.40
N ALA A 27 9.90 -6.98 21.25
CA ALA A 27 9.40 -8.08 22.05
C ALA A 27 8.49 -8.99 21.20
N PRO A 28 9.06 -9.97 20.47
CA PRO A 28 8.26 -10.90 19.69
C PRO A 28 7.32 -11.69 20.58
N TYR A 29 6.18 -12.11 20.01
CA TYR A 29 5.24 -12.98 20.69
C TYR A 29 5.85 -14.37 20.88
N PHE A 30 5.71 -14.90 22.07
CA PHE A 30 6.05 -16.28 22.43
C PHE A 30 4.77 -17.05 22.71
N GLU A 31 4.55 -18.13 21.97
CA GLU A 31 3.38 -19.00 22.09
C GLU A 31 3.52 -19.93 23.30
N THR A 32 2.81 -19.62 24.37
CA THR A 32 2.91 -20.35 25.66
C THR A 32 2.40 -21.78 25.59
N TYR A 33 1.57 -22.08 24.60
CA TYR A 33 0.96 -23.39 24.36
C TYR A 33 1.81 -24.32 23.48
N ALA A 34 2.86 -23.83 22.82
CA ALA A 34 3.68 -24.62 21.91
C ALA A 34 4.58 -25.65 22.63
N GLY A 35 4.73 -25.53 23.95
CA GLY A 35 5.50 -26.46 24.75
C GLY A 35 7.01 -26.21 24.78
N ASP A 36 7.46 -25.11 24.19
CA ASP A 36 8.86 -24.68 24.18
C ASP A 36 9.27 -24.05 25.51
N SER A 37 10.58 -24.05 25.81
CA SER A 37 11.13 -23.27 26.94
C SER A 37 11.28 -21.81 26.50
N MET A 38 10.54 -20.91 27.13
CA MET A 38 10.58 -19.48 26.85
C MET A 38 11.99 -18.90 27.04
N SER A 39 12.65 -19.20 28.15
CA SER A 39 14.04 -18.78 28.39
C SER A 39 15.04 -19.46 27.48
N GLY A 40 14.73 -20.68 27.02
CA GLY A 40 15.51 -21.40 26.03
C GLY A 40 15.49 -20.70 24.67
N LEU A 41 14.31 -20.33 24.16
CA LEU A 41 14.17 -19.61 22.89
C LEU A 41 14.74 -18.19 22.99
N SER A 42 14.47 -17.45 24.08
CA SER A 42 15.09 -16.14 24.34
C SER A 42 16.63 -16.21 24.27
N SER A 43 17.23 -17.23 24.86
CA SER A 43 18.69 -17.43 24.83
C SER A 43 19.21 -17.76 23.43
N GLN A 44 18.44 -18.51 22.63
CA GLN A 44 18.84 -18.93 21.28
C GLN A 44 18.67 -17.80 20.24
N SER A 45 17.58 -17.05 20.31
CA SER A 45 17.30 -15.92 19.44
C SER A 45 18.09 -14.66 19.81
N GLY A 46 18.47 -14.54 21.10
CA GLY A 46 19.07 -13.32 21.64
C GLY A 46 18.04 -12.27 22.07
N ASP A 47 16.74 -12.57 21.95
CA ASP A 47 15.65 -11.65 22.31
C ASP A 47 15.53 -11.52 23.81
N LYS A 48 15.72 -10.31 24.30
CA LYS A 48 15.69 -10.00 25.73
C LYS A 48 14.30 -9.76 26.27
N PHE A 49 13.38 -9.32 25.43
CA PHE A 49 12.01 -9.05 25.80
C PHE A 49 11.07 -9.94 24.99
N LEU A 50 10.07 -10.51 25.62
CA LEU A 50 9.09 -11.37 24.97
C LEU A 50 7.67 -10.97 25.36
N THR A 51 6.74 -10.97 24.41
CA THR A 51 5.31 -10.88 24.65
C THR A 51 4.74 -12.28 24.80
N MET A 52 4.15 -12.61 25.94
CA MET A 52 3.68 -13.97 26.26
C MET A 52 2.22 -14.15 25.81
N ALA A 53 1.95 -14.98 24.84
CA ALA A 53 0.63 -15.22 24.24
C ALA A 53 0.07 -16.60 24.68
N PHE A 54 -1.13 -16.75 25.22
CA PHE A 54 -2.03 -15.68 25.68
C PHE A 54 -2.66 -16.06 27.03
N LEU A 55 -3.11 -15.06 27.75
CA LEU A 55 -3.94 -15.23 28.95
C LEU A 55 -5.42 -15.11 28.54
N GLN A 56 -6.21 -16.11 28.85
CA GLN A 56 -7.64 -16.14 28.60
C GLN A 56 -8.37 -16.92 29.71
N THR A 57 -9.69 -16.84 29.71
CA THR A 57 -10.48 -17.60 30.69
C THR A 57 -10.69 -19.05 30.19
N PRO A 58 -10.74 -20.05 31.10
CA PRO A 58 -10.92 -21.44 30.69
C PRO A 58 -12.30 -21.75 30.09
N SER A 59 -13.25 -20.85 30.25
CA SER A 59 -14.58 -20.94 29.62
C SER A 59 -15.29 -19.60 29.68
N ALA A 60 -16.18 -19.35 28.73
CA ALA A 60 -17.04 -18.16 28.74
C ALA A 60 -17.85 -18.08 30.04
N GLY A 61 -17.90 -16.88 30.64
CA GLY A 61 -18.53 -16.59 31.95
C GLY A 61 -17.58 -16.69 33.15
N SER A 62 -16.34 -17.18 32.95
CA SER A 62 -15.31 -17.17 33.98
C SER A 62 -14.69 -15.78 34.16
N CYS A 63 -14.19 -15.48 35.35
CA CYS A 63 -13.38 -14.30 35.66
C CYS A 63 -11.95 -14.68 36.08
N THR A 64 -11.60 -15.96 36.04
CA THR A 64 -10.25 -16.46 36.31
C THR A 64 -9.53 -16.58 34.96
N VAL A 65 -8.25 -16.27 34.93
CA VAL A 65 -7.41 -16.42 33.74
C VAL A 65 -6.32 -17.46 33.99
N ASP A 66 -6.08 -18.24 32.98
CA ASP A 66 -5.01 -19.22 32.89
C ASP A 66 -4.28 -19.01 31.55
N TRP A 67 -3.05 -19.48 31.43
CA TRP A 67 -2.34 -19.46 30.15
C TRP A 67 -3.06 -20.39 29.19
N ASP A 68 -3.37 -19.88 28.00
CA ASP A 68 -4.13 -20.57 26.96
C ASP A 68 -5.52 -21.10 27.39
N GLY A 69 -6.07 -20.57 28.51
CA GLY A 69 -7.29 -21.09 29.14
C GLY A 69 -7.13 -22.48 29.73
N ASP A 70 -5.92 -23.00 29.79
CA ASP A 70 -5.62 -24.32 30.38
C ASP A 70 -5.48 -24.22 31.90
N THR A 71 -6.42 -24.79 32.64
CA THR A 71 -6.42 -24.81 34.11
C THR A 71 -5.22 -25.53 34.74
N THR A 72 -4.44 -26.26 33.92
CA THR A 72 -3.17 -26.86 34.35
C THR A 72 -2.00 -25.88 34.26
N MET A 73 -2.21 -24.73 33.63
CA MET A 73 -1.23 -23.64 33.46
C MET A 73 -1.71 -22.33 34.13
N PRO A 74 -1.94 -22.34 35.47
CA PRO A 74 -2.46 -21.16 36.16
C PRO A 74 -1.46 -20.01 36.18
N VAL A 75 -1.98 -18.79 36.38
CA VAL A 75 -1.15 -17.60 36.66
C VAL A 75 -0.49 -17.81 38.04
N SER A 76 0.72 -18.33 38.03
CA SER A 76 1.52 -18.57 39.21
C SER A 76 3.02 -18.53 38.92
N SER A 77 3.81 -18.28 39.96
CA SER A 77 5.28 -18.32 39.83
C SER A 77 5.83 -19.71 39.47
N SER A 78 5.05 -20.78 39.68
CA SER A 78 5.44 -22.14 39.28
C SER A 78 5.26 -22.42 37.78
N THR A 79 4.45 -21.64 37.07
CA THR A 79 4.18 -21.87 35.66
C THR A 79 5.31 -21.30 34.79
N PHE A 80 5.59 -20.00 34.85
CA PHE A 80 6.64 -19.36 34.05
C PHE A 80 7.67 -18.57 34.87
N GLY A 81 7.56 -18.59 36.22
CA GLY A 81 8.45 -17.77 37.06
C GLY A 81 9.94 -18.10 36.92
N ALA A 82 10.30 -19.37 36.67
CA ALA A 82 11.68 -19.77 36.47
C ALA A 82 12.25 -19.22 35.15
N ASP A 83 11.48 -19.29 34.04
CA ASP A 83 11.86 -18.73 32.76
C ASP A 83 11.99 -17.20 32.82
N ILE A 84 11.00 -16.52 33.46
CA ILE A 84 11.02 -15.07 33.66
C ILE A 84 12.26 -14.64 34.45
N ASN A 85 12.60 -15.35 35.52
CA ASN A 85 13.80 -15.05 36.31
C ASN A 85 15.09 -15.25 35.48
N THR A 86 15.14 -16.27 34.64
CA THR A 86 16.28 -16.52 33.74
C THR A 86 16.44 -15.41 32.71
N ILE A 87 15.33 -14.97 32.05
CA ILE A 87 15.32 -13.86 31.10
C ILE A 87 15.77 -12.56 31.79
N ARG A 88 15.28 -12.29 33.02
CA ARG A 88 15.68 -11.11 33.79
C ARG A 88 17.15 -11.15 34.21
N ALA A 89 17.67 -12.29 34.55
CA ALA A 89 19.10 -12.45 34.82
C ALA A 89 19.97 -12.14 33.58
N GLY A 90 19.43 -12.33 32.38
CA GLY A 90 20.01 -11.91 31.10
C GLY A 90 19.81 -10.42 30.75
N GLY A 91 19.13 -9.64 31.62
CA GLY A 91 18.83 -8.22 31.42
C GLY A 91 17.60 -7.96 30.56
N GLY A 92 16.71 -8.95 30.43
CA GLY A 92 15.44 -8.87 29.72
C GLY A 92 14.22 -8.77 30.65
N ASP A 93 13.03 -8.88 30.10
CA ASP A 93 11.75 -8.99 30.82
C ASP A 93 10.66 -9.55 29.90
N VAL A 94 9.45 -9.72 30.43
CA VAL A 94 8.29 -10.24 29.71
C VAL A 94 7.10 -9.29 29.77
N ILE A 95 6.22 -9.40 28.77
CA ILE A 95 4.98 -8.65 28.64
C ILE A 95 3.85 -9.68 28.48
N PRO A 96 3.08 -10.00 29.55
CA PRO A 96 1.92 -10.88 29.42
C PRO A 96 0.85 -10.26 28.51
N SER A 97 0.34 -11.03 27.55
CA SER A 97 -0.71 -10.64 26.61
C SER A 97 -2.01 -11.37 26.94
N PHE A 98 -3.13 -10.66 26.87
CA PHE A 98 -4.50 -11.16 27.06
C PHE A 98 -5.24 -11.14 25.73
N GLY A 99 -6.08 -12.14 25.47
CA GLY A 99 -6.92 -12.22 24.30
C GLY A 99 -6.34 -13.13 23.23
N GLY A 100 -6.18 -12.61 22.03
CA GLY A 100 -5.79 -13.32 20.83
C GLY A 100 -6.98 -13.99 20.12
N PHE A 101 -6.82 -14.33 18.83
CA PHE A 101 -7.91 -14.77 17.95
C PHE A 101 -8.82 -15.84 18.57
N THR A 102 -8.25 -16.92 19.14
CA THR A 102 -9.04 -18.02 19.72
C THR A 102 -9.90 -17.56 20.91
N ALA A 103 -9.36 -16.71 21.78
CA ALA A 103 -10.10 -16.20 22.92
C ALA A 103 -11.24 -15.26 22.49
N ASP A 104 -10.98 -14.45 21.50
CA ASP A 104 -11.91 -13.46 20.99
C ASP A 104 -13.05 -14.11 20.19
N ASP A 105 -12.74 -15.16 19.41
CA ASP A 105 -13.75 -15.94 18.68
C ASP A 105 -14.64 -16.77 19.61
N THR A 106 -14.07 -17.35 20.66
CA THR A 106 -14.79 -18.23 21.58
C THR A 106 -15.47 -17.51 22.75
N GLY A 107 -15.22 -16.18 22.91
CA GLY A 107 -15.73 -15.39 24.04
C GLY A 107 -15.07 -15.73 25.37
N THR A 108 -13.82 -16.21 25.35
CA THR A 108 -12.96 -16.46 26.51
C THR A 108 -11.95 -15.34 26.77
N GLU A 109 -11.94 -14.28 25.92
CA GLU A 109 -11.26 -13.04 26.31
C GLU A 109 -11.81 -12.55 27.64
N LEU A 110 -10.94 -12.09 28.53
CA LEU A 110 -11.30 -11.85 29.94
C LEU A 110 -12.49 -10.89 30.11
N ALA A 111 -12.52 -9.78 29.37
CA ALA A 111 -13.60 -8.80 29.52
C ALA A 111 -14.88 -9.17 28.75
N ASP A 112 -14.79 -10.10 27.80
CA ASP A 112 -15.94 -10.67 27.12
C ASP A 112 -16.58 -11.77 27.98
N SER A 113 -15.75 -12.59 28.60
CA SER A 113 -16.13 -13.66 29.49
C SER A 113 -16.67 -13.15 30.84
N CYS A 114 -15.90 -12.31 31.52
CA CYS A 114 -16.22 -11.79 32.86
C CYS A 114 -17.08 -10.50 32.76
N THR A 115 -18.24 -10.50 33.39
CA THR A 115 -19.14 -9.32 33.39
C THR A 115 -18.88 -8.36 34.56
N ASN A 116 -17.99 -8.66 35.48
CA ASN A 116 -17.67 -7.84 36.65
C ASN A 116 -16.36 -7.10 36.49
N VAL A 117 -16.43 -5.79 36.33
CA VAL A 117 -15.27 -4.91 36.09
C VAL A 117 -14.20 -5.04 37.21
N ALA A 118 -14.62 -5.14 38.47
CA ALA A 118 -13.65 -5.28 39.56
C ALA A 118 -12.93 -6.65 39.56
N SER A 119 -13.60 -7.70 39.09
CA SER A 119 -12.96 -9.01 38.91
C SER A 119 -11.99 -9.02 37.74
N ILE A 120 -12.30 -8.30 36.66
CA ILE A 120 -11.38 -8.10 35.52
C ILE A 120 -10.13 -7.34 36.00
N ALA A 121 -10.31 -6.23 36.71
CA ALA A 121 -9.21 -5.47 37.28
C ALA A 121 -8.34 -6.34 38.24
N ALA A 122 -8.95 -7.12 39.09
CA ALA A 122 -8.25 -8.03 40.00
C ALA A 122 -7.45 -9.12 39.27
N ALA A 123 -7.93 -9.60 38.11
CA ALA A 123 -7.18 -10.54 37.27
C ALA A 123 -5.92 -9.88 36.67
N TYR A 124 -6.01 -8.65 36.14
CA TYR A 124 -4.85 -7.88 35.69
C TYR A 124 -3.86 -7.63 36.83
N GLU A 125 -4.34 -7.20 38.02
CA GLU A 125 -3.51 -6.96 39.19
C GLU A 125 -2.79 -8.25 39.67
N ASN A 126 -3.47 -9.39 39.57
CA ASN A 126 -2.87 -10.69 39.91
C ASN A 126 -1.70 -11.03 38.97
N VAL A 127 -1.85 -10.85 37.66
CA VAL A 127 -0.77 -11.08 36.69
C VAL A 127 0.40 -10.11 36.93
N ILE A 128 0.11 -8.82 37.12
CA ILE A 128 1.11 -7.78 37.43
C ILE A 128 1.90 -8.15 38.70
N THR A 129 1.23 -8.60 39.76
CA THR A 129 1.88 -8.91 41.03
C THR A 129 2.60 -10.26 41.04
N THR A 130 2.01 -11.27 40.41
CA THR A 130 2.58 -12.63 40.35
C THR A 130 3.89 -12.63 39.57
N TYR A 131 3.93 -11.97 38.43
CA TYR A 131 5.12 -11.91 37.58
C TYR A 131 5.94 -10.64 37.76
N ASN A 132 5.46 -9.69 38.59
CA ASN A 132 6.09 -8.39 38.84
C ASN A 132 6.45 -7.65 37.53
N VAL A 133 5.51 -7.56 36.60
CA VAL A 133 5.67 -6.91 35.27
C VAL A 133 5.23 -5.44 35.29
N THR A 134 5.70 -4.68 34.33
CA THR A 134 5.41 -3.23 34.19
C THR A 134 4.57 -2.91 32.96
N ARG A 135 4.25 -3.90 32.12
CA ARG A 135 3.38 -3.76 30.95
C ARG A 135 2.51 -4.99 30.80
N LEU A 136 1.24 -4.78 30.46
CA LEU A 136 0.34 -5.80 29.93
C LEU A 136 -0.01 -5.44 28.48
N ASP A 137 -0.12 -6.46 27.66
CA ASP A 137 -0.63 -6.35 26.30
C ASP A 137 -2.07 -6.86 26.24
N LEU A 138 -2.89 -6.26 25.39
CA LEU A 138 -4.30 -6.57 25.21
C LEU A 138 -4.55 -6.79 23.72
N ASP A 139 -4.46 -8.02 23.30
CA ASP A 139 -4.70 -8.44 21.94
C ASP A 139 -6.20 -8.62 21.71
N THR A 140 -6.78 -7.74 20.91
CA THR A 140 -8.22 -7.63 20.72
C THR A 140 -8.57 -7.76 19.25
N GLU A 141 -9.21 -8.86 18.92
CA GLU A 141 -9.50 -9.26 17.56
C GLU A 141 -10.98 -9.61 17.37
N ASP A 142 -11.35 -10.02 16.18
CA ASP A 142 -12.60 -10.65 15.75
C ASP A 142 -13.85 -10.18 16.52
N ASN A 143 -14.53 -11.09 17.23
CA ASN A 143 -15.78 -10.79 17.95
C ASN A 143 -15.61 -9.75 19.07
N SER A 144 -14.42 -9.70 19.70
CA SER A 144 -14.12 -8.75 20.77
C SER A 144 -14.07 -7.30 20.29
N LEU A 145 -13.76 -7.06 19.00
CA LEU A 145 -13.81 -5.71 18.39
C LEU A 145 -15.23 -5.17 18.25
N THR A 146 -16.23 -6.03 18.28
CA THR A 146 -17.64 -5.64 18.14
C THR A 146 -18.44 -5.80 19.44
N ASN A 147 -17.90 -6.47 20.45
CA ASN A 147 -18.49 -6.57 21.78
C ASN A 147 -18.34 -5.27 22.56
N THR A 148 -19.23 -4.30 22.32
CA THR A 148 -19.17 -2.99 22.97
C THR A 148 -19.22 -3.05 24.49
N ALA A 149 -19.90 -4.05 25.07
CA ALA A 149 -19.95 -4.26 26.51
C ALA A 149 -18.62 -4.81 27.07
N GLY A 150 -17.96 -5.71 26.33
CA GLY A 150 -16.62 -6.20 26.66
C GLY A 150 -15.59 -5.07 26.60
N ILE A 151 -15.56 -4.31 25.51
CA ILE A 151 -14.72 -3.11 25.34
C ILE A 151 -14.88 -2.14 26.52
N ASP A 152 -16.12 -1.84 26.90
CA ASP A 152 -16.40 -0.90 27.99
C ASP A 152 -15.92 -1.44 29.35
N ARG A 153 -16.12 -2.73 29.62
CA ARG A 153 -15.63 -3.39 30.85
C ARG A 153 -14.11 -3.41 30.91
N ARG A 154 -13.43 -3.78 29.80
CA ARG A 154 -11.97 -3.79 29.68
C ARG A 154 -11.38 -2.44 30.02
N ASN A 155 -11.85 -1.39 29.37
CA ASN A 155 -11.34 -0.04 29.59
C ASN A 155 -11.63 0.50 30.99
N LYS A 156 -12.79 0.19 31.58
CA LYS A 156 -13.07 0.52 32.98
C LYS A 156 -12.15 -0.24 33.96
N ALA A 157 -11.84 -1.49 33.67
CA ALA A 157 -10.91 -2.28 34.48
C ALA A 157 -9.49 -1.72 34.39
N ILE A 158 -9.04 -1.33 33.21
CA ILE A 158 -7.73 -0.67 33.02
C ILE A 158 -7.63 0.59 33.89
N ALA A 159 -8.62 1.47 33.85
CA ALA A 159 -8.62 2.68 34.68
C ALA A 159 -8.57 2.37 36.19
N GLN A 160 -9.19 1.25 36.64
CA GLN A 160 -9.09 0.79 38.04
C GLN A 160 -7.68 0.30 38.37
N VAL A 161 -7.06 -0.51 37.49
CA VAL A 161 -5.68 -0.99 37.67
C VAL A 161 -4.68 0.15 37.68
N GLU A 162 -4.85 1.16 36.84
CA GLU A 162 -3.99 2.36 36.85
C GLU A 162 -4.08 3.14 38.15
N ALA A 163 -5.30 3.31 38.70
CA ALA A 163 -5.50 3.92 40.01
C ALA A 163 -4.88 3.07 41.15
N TRP A 164 -5.06 1.75 41.08
CA TRP A 164 -4.44 0.82 42.02
C TRP A 164 -2.92 0.87 41.93
N ALA A 165 -2.35 0.85 40.71
CA ALA A 165 -0.90 0.92 40.50
C ALA A 165 -0.32 2.21 41.10
N ALA A 166 -0.94 3.36 40.84
CA ALA A 166 -0.54 4.66 41.40
C ALA A 166 -0.59 4.64 42.95
N ALA A 167 -1.64 4.07 43.54
CA ALA A 167 -1.78 3.95 45.00
C ALA A 167 -0.72 3.03 45.64
N ASN A 168 -0.19 2.07 44.87
CA ASN A 168 0.84 1.12 45.31
C ASN A 168 2.27 1.48 44.84
N GLY A 169 2.48 2.69 44.32
CA GLY A 169 3.79 3.16 43.85
C GLY A 169 4.35 2.36 42.67
N ARG A 170 3.48 1.77 41.85
CA ARG A 170 3.81 1.01 40.63
C ARG A 170 3.57 1.85 39.40
N THR A 171 4.38 1.61 38.38
CA THR A 171 4.10 2.08 37.03
C THR A 171 3.71 0.87 36.20
N VAL A 172 2.53 0.92 35.59
CA VAL A 172 2.02 -0.13 34.69
C VAL A 172 1.58 0.55 33.40
N GLN A 173 1.96 -0.03 32.27
CA GLN A 173 1.55 0.39 30.93
C GLN A 173 0.58 -0.63 30.34
N PHE A 174 -0.29 -0.17 29.46
CA PHE A 174 -1.16 -1.00 28.65
C PHE A 174 -0.88 -0.78 27.18
N SER A 175 -0.64 -1.87 26.45
CA SER A 175 -0.55 -1.89 24.99
C SER A 175 -1.87 -2.47 24.46
N TYR A 176 -2.45 -1.77 23.47
CA TYR A 176 -3.64 -2.22 22.75
C TYR A 176 -3.19 -2.79 21.43
N THR A 177 -3.18 -4.12 21.29
CA THR A 177 -2.87 -4.81 20.04
C THR A 177 -4.16 -4.99 19.26
N LEU A 178 -4.18 -4.48 18.03
CA LEU A 178 -5.38 -4.34 17.22
C LEU A 178 -5.10 -4.65 15.74
N PRO A 179 -6.01 -5.36 15.04
CA PRO A 179 -5.95 -5.47 13.58
C PRO A 179 -6.02 -4.10 12.92
N THR A 180 -5.33 -3.96 11.80
CA THR A 180 -5.32 -2.72 11.04
C THR A 180 -5.68 -2.95 9.57
N THR A 181 -5.95 -1.87 8.85
CA THR A 181 -5.94 -1.84 7.39
C THR A 181 -4.61 -1.25 6.92
N THR A 182 -4.32 -1.31 5.64
CA THR A 182 -3.14 -0.65 5.06
C THR A 182 -3.11 0.88 5.26
N THR A 183 -4.16 1.48 5.82
CA THR A 183 -4.28 2.94 6.03
C THR A 183 -4.57 3.36 7.47
N GLY A 184 -4.40 2.44 8.43
CA GLY A 184 -4.66 2.64 9.86
C GLY A 184 -5.80 1.77 10.38
N LEU A 185 -6.19 1.98 11.64
CA LEU A 185 -7.24 1.19 12.27
C LEU A 185 -8.58 1.32 11.53
N ALA A 186 -9.27 0.20 11.37
CA ALA A 186 -10.68 0.19 11.00
C ALA A 186 -11.56 0.86 12.08
N ALA A 187 -12.81 1.13 11.76
CA ALA A 187 -13.74 1.81 12.69
C ALA A 187 -13.93 1.04 14.00
N SER A 188 -13.89 -0.29 13.99
CA SER A 188 -13.98 -1.16 15.16
C SER A 188 -12.80 -0.96 16.11
N GLY A 189 -11.56 -1.06 15.63
CA GLY A 189 -10.36 -0.82 16.43
C GLY A 189 -10.30 0.60 16.98
N LEU A 190 -10.64 1.60 16.15
CA LEU A 190 -10.71 2.99 16.60
C LEU A 190 -11.78 3.20 17.69
N ASN A 191 -12.86 2.42 17.68
CA ASN A 191 -13.88 2.47 18.73
C ASN A 191 -13.37 1.97 20.09
N VAL A 192 -12.48 0.97 20.11
CA VAL A 192 -11.79 0.51 21.34
C VAL A 192 -11.05 1.67 21.99
N LEU A 193 -10.28 2.43 21.19
CA LEU A 193 -9.50 3.57 21.69
C LEU A 193 -10.40 4.75 22.13
N ARG A 194 -11.47 5.04 21.39
CA ARG A 194 -12.44 6.08 21.78
C ARG A 194 -13.13 5.74 23.11
N ASN A 195 -13.46 4.48 23.32
CA ASN A 195 -14.03 4.00 24.57
C ASN A 195 -13.01 4.08 25.72
N ALA A 196 -11.73 3.78 25.47
CA ALA A 196 -10.66 3.97 26.46
C ALA A 196 -10.58 5.43 26.92
N VAL A 197 -10.53 6.38 25.98
CA VAL A 197 -10.56 7.83 26.30
C VAL A 197 -11.80 8.21 27.11
N THR A 198 -12.98 7.68 26.75
CA THR A 198 -14.24 7.95 27.46
C THR A 198 -14.23 7.46 28.89
N ASN A 199 -13.59 6.33 29.15
CA ASN A 199 -13.49 5.72 30.48
C ASN A 199 -12.24 6.16 31.26
N ASN A 200 -11.47 7.14 30.75
CA ASN A 200 -10.19 7.59 31.32
C ASN A 200 -9.16 6.48 31.50
N ALA A 201 -9.25 5.42 30.72
CA ALA A 201 -8.18 4.44 30.58
C ALA A 201 -7.04 5.04 29.74
N ARG A 202 -5.82 4.95 30.24
CA ARG A 202 -4.66 5.49 29.51
C ARG A 202 -4.32 4.55 28.35
N ILE A 203 -4.05 5.15 27.21
CA ILE A 203 -3.49 4.45 26.06
C ILE A 203 -2.00 4.74 26.06
N ASP A 204 -1.19 3.77 26.48
CA ASP A 204 0.28 3.92 26.48
C ASP A 204 0.83 3.59 25.12
N ILE A 205 0.41 2.47 24.51
CA ILE A 205 0.82 2.00 23.20
C ILE A 205 -0.40 1.50 22.44
N VAL A 206 -0.46 1.79 21.16
CA VAL A 206 -1.34 1.14 20.18
C VAL A 206 -0.45 0.35 19.25
N ASN A 207 -0.47 -0.96 19.41
CA ASN A 207 0.29 -1.92 18.63
C ASN A 207 -0.59 -2.44 17.51
N ILE A 208 -0.24 -2.15 16.26
CA ILE A 208 -1.04 -2.57 15.10
C ILE A 208 -0.45 -3.84 14.48
N MET A 209 -1.32 -4.78 14.13
CA MET A 209 -0.96 -5.99 13.41
C MET A 209 -0.95 -5.67 11.92
N THR A 210 0.25 -5.58 11.33
CA THR A 210 0.46 -5.18 9.93
C THR A 210 0.62 -6.41 9.04
N PHE A 211 -0.34 -7.30 9.14
CA PHE A 211 -0.51 -8.55 8.40
C PHE A 211 -2.00 -8.91 8.40
N ASP A 212 -2.40 -9.95 7.70
CA ASP A 212 -3.78 -10.44 7.61
C ASP A 212 -4.79 -9.34 7.23
N TYR A 213 -4.47 -8.58 6.18
CA TYR A 213 -5.35 -7.49 5.72
C TYR A 213 -6.66 -8.00 5.11
N PHE A 214 -6.68 -9.23 4.58
CA PHE A 214 -7.84 -9.94 4.01
C PHE A 214 -8.59 -9.14 2.94
N ASP A 215 -7.92 -8.29 2.18
CA ASP A 215 -8.54 -7.45 1.16
C ASP A 215 -8.45 -8.04 -0.27
N GLY A 216 -7.73 -9.15 -0.43
CA GLY A 216 -7.56 -9.87 -1.69
C GLY A 216 -6.52 -9.25 -2.64
N ALA A 217 -5.79 -8.24 -2.19
CA ALA A 217 -4.71 -7.64 -2.93
C ALA A 217 -3.36 -8.37 -2.71
N THR A 218 -2.37 -8.00 -3.48
CA THR A 218 -0.96 -8.36 -3.20
C THR A 218 -0.30 -7.15 -2.56
N HIS A 219 0.37 -7.38 -1.45
CA HIS A 219 0.93 -6.36 -0.59
C HIS A 219 2.45 -6.27 -0.70
N GLU A 220 2.98 -5.07 -0.50
CA GLU A 220 4.37 -4.79 -0.19
C GLU A 220 4.42 -4.42 1.29
N MET A 221 4.70 -5.44 2.12
CA MET A 221 4.40 -5.42 3.55
C MET A 221 5.10 -4.28 4.31
N ALA A 222 6.35 -3.95 3.96
CA ALA A 222 7.05 -2.84 4.62
C ALA A 222 6.39 -1.48 4.33
N SER A 223 5.99 -1.23 3.08
CA SER A 223 5.31 0.01 2.67
C SER A 223 3.92 0.13 3.30
N ASP A 224 3.21 -0.98 3.40
CA ASP A 224 1.87 -1.02 4.00
C ASP A 224 1.94 -0.81 5.51
N THR A 225 2.94 -1.37 6.19
CA THR A 225 3.26 -1.08 7.59
C THR A 225 3.49 0.40 7.83
N GLU A 226 4.37 1.03 7.03
CA GLU A 226 4.65 2.48 7.14
C GLU A 226 3.39 3.32 6.94
N THR A 227 2.55 2.93 5.99
CA THR A 227 1.30 3.64 5.65
C THR A 227 0.24 3.45 6.73
N ALA A 228 0.04 2.21 7.21
CA ALA A 228 -0.88 1.90 8.30
C ALA A 228 -0.52 2.66 9.59
N ALA A 229 0.75 2.65 9.99
CA ALA A 229 1.22 3.38 11.16
C ALA A 229 1.07 4.91 11.02
N SER A 230 1.28 5.46 9.83
CA SER A 230 1.04 6.88 9.55
C SER A 230 -0.44 7.24 9.65
N GLY A 231 -1.31 6.34 9.19
CA GLY A 231 -2.77 6.43 9.36
C GLY A 231 -3.16 6.41 10.84
N LEU A 232 -2.60 5.49 11.62
CA LEU A 232 -2.79 5.43 13.07
C LEU A 232 -2.39 6.75 13.75
N VAL A 233 -1.22 7.31 13.42
CA VAL A 233 -0.79 8.60 13.99
C VAL A 233 -1.78 9.72 13.69
N SER A 234 -2.36 9.74 12.50
CA SER A 234 -3.41 10.70 12.13
C SER A 234 -4.69 10.50 12.94
N GLN A 235 -5.05 9.26 13.23
CA GLN A 235 -6.18 8.90 14.09
C GLN A 235 -5.90 9.28 15.55
N LEU A 236 -4.69 9.00 16.07
CA LEU A 236 -4.27 9.41 17.40
C LEU A 236 -4.21 10.93 17.55
N GLN A 237 -3.83 11.68 16.52
CA GLN A 237 -3.88 13.15 16.54
C GLN A 237 -5.31 13.66 16.77
N THR A 238 -6.29 12.97 16.22
CA THR A 238 -7.71 13.31 16.45
C THR A 238 -8.16 13.00 17.88
N LEU A 239 -7.67 11.90 18.47
CA LEU A 239 -7.97 11.51 19.85
C LEU A 239 -7.23 12.39 20.87
N PHE A 240 -6.02 12.80 20.54
CA PHE A 240 -5.11 13.55 21.43
C PHE A 240 -4.59 14.84 20.77
N PRO A 241 -5.45 15.82 20.49
CA PRO A 241 -5.07 17.01 19.73
C PRO A 241 -4.00 17.90 20.42
N GLY A 242 -3.74 17.66 21.70
CA GLY A 242 -2.70 18.36 22.46
C GLY A 242 -1.32 17.71 22.41
N LYS A 243 -1.18 16.52 21.83
CA LYS A 243 0.13 15.84 21.69
C LYS A 243 0.89 16.32 20.44
N THR A 244 2.20 16.40 20.56
CA THR A 244 3.09 16.63 19.40
C THR A 244 3.18 15.37 18.55
N THR A 245 3.57 15.50 17.29
CA THR A 245 3.79 14.37 16.38
C THR A 245 4.78 13.35 16.97
N THR A 246 5.86 13.80 17.58
CA THR A 246 6.83 12.91 18.28
C THR A 246 6.18 12.13 19.42
N GLN A 247 5.32 12.78 20.21
CA GLN A 247 4.58 12.10 21.28
C GLN A 247 3.55 11.09 20.75
N LEU A 248 2.99 11.34 19.57
CA LEU A 248 2.07 10.39 18.94
C LEU A 248 2.84 9.18 18.38
N TRP A 249 3.98 9.38 17.72
CA TRP A 249 4.83 8.29 17.28
C TRP A 249 5.32 7.42 18.45
N SER A 250 5.63 8.01 19.60
CA SER A 250 6.02 7.25 20.80
C SER A 250 4.86 6.47 21.45
N MET A 251 3.65 6.52 20.90
CA MET A 251 2.52 5.67 21.27
C MET A 251 2.28 4.52 20.27
N VAL A 252 2.99 4.49 19.16
CA VAL A 252 2.82 3.46 18.13
C VAL A 252 3.65 2.23 18.46
N GLY A 253 3.05 1.05 18.32
CA GLY A 253 3.69 -0.24 18.20
C GLY A 253 3.31 -0.89 16.87
N VAL A 254 4.16 -1.78 16.39
CA VAL A 254 3.95 -2.57 15.17
C VAL A 254 4.28 -4.02 15.45
N THR A 255 3.39 -4.91 15.02
CA THR A 255 3.60 -6.37 15.00
C THR A 255 3.54 -6.84 13.56
N GLU A 256 4.59 -7.50 13.10
CA GLU A 256 4.69 -8.12 11.78
C GLU A 256 4.42 -9.63 11.87
N MET A 257 4.28 -10.30 10.72
CA MET A 257 4.22 -11.76 10.65
C MET A 257 5.34 -12.28 9.74
N PRO A 258 6.44 -12.87 10.30
CA PRO A 258 7.57 -13.32 9.51
C PRO A 258 7.20 -14.33 8.43
N GLY A 259 7.52 -14.01 7.17
CA GLY A 259 7.26 -14.89 6.03
C GLY A 259 5.83 -14.79 5.52
N VAL A 260 5.28 -15.95 5.14
CA VAL A 260 3.93 -16.08 4.59
C VAL A 260 2.91 -16.07 5.73
N ASP A 261 1.96 -15.13 5.72
CA ASP A 261 0.90 -15.05 6.73
C ASP A 261 -0.30 -15.95 6.42
N ASP A 262 -1.38 -15.84 7.21
CA ASP A 262 -2.56 -16.70 7.08
C ASP A 262 -3.36 -16.43 5.80
N PHE A 263 -3.22 -15.25 5.20
CA PHE A 263 -3.80 -14.92 3.91
C PHE A 263 -3.01 -15.54 2.74
N GLY A 264 -1.77 -15.96 2.99
CA GLY A 264 -0.93 -16.68 2.04
C GLY A 264 0.09 -15.79 1.31
N PRO A 265 0.61 -16.24 0.15
CA PRO A 265 1.75 -15.59 -0.50
C PRO A 265 1.53 -14.14 -0.96
N ALA A 266 0.27 -13.68 -0.98
CA ALA A 266 -0.06 -12.30 -1.31
C ALA A 266 0.40 -11.31 -0.25
N GLU A 267 0.52 -11.78 0.99
CA GLU A 267 0.96 -11.03 2.16
C GLU A 267 2.21 -11.73 2.76
N THR A 268 3.36 -11.56 2.12
CA THR A 268 4.61 -12.18 2.57
C THR A 268 5.56 -11.12 3.11
N PHE A 269 5.81 -11.15 4.43
CA PHE A 269 6.81 -10.29 5.08
C PHE A 269 8.20 -10.89 4.95
N THR A 270 9.03 -10.30 4.09
CA THR A 270 10.37 -10.82 3.78
C THR A 270 11.43 -10.32 4.76
N THR A 271 12.62 -10.96 4.73
CA THR A 271 13.78 -10.49 5.51
C THR A 271 14.29 -9.11 5.06
N ALA A 272 14.00 -8.69 3.82
CA ALA A 272 14.30 -7.34 3.33
C ALA A 272 13.31 -6.32 3.92
N ASP A 273 12.03 -6.68 4.01
CA ASP A 273 11.00 -5.85 4.65
C ASP A 273 11.33 -5.61 6.11
N ALA A 274 11.79 -6.64 6.83
CA ALA A 274 12.21 -6.51 8.23
C ALA A 274 13.29 -5.43 8.41
N THR A 275 14.29 -5.39 7.51
CA THR A 275 15.33 -4.36 7.56
C THR A 275 14.75 -2.96 7.27
N THR A 276 13.80 -2.85 6.35
CA THR A 276 13.14 -1.60 6.01
C THR A 276 12.30 -1.09 7.18
N VAL A 277 11.48 -1.97 7.77
CA VAL A 277 10.61 -1.65 8.91
C VAL A 277 11.44 -1.29 10.14
N GLU A 278 12.53 -2.02 10.44
CA GLU A 278 13.41 -1.69 11.57
C GLU A 278 13.97 -0.28 11.44
N ASN A 279 14.59 0.04 10.31
CA ASN A 279 15.15 1.36 10.06
C ASN A 279 14.10 2.47 10.15
N TRP A 280 12.91 2.24 9.60
CA TRP A 280 11.79 3.17 9.66
C TRP A 280 11.27 3.34 11.11
N ALA A 281 11.06 2.24 11.83
CA ALA A 281 10.59 2.24 13.22
C ALA A 281 11.47 3.08 14.12
N VAL A 282 12.77 2.92 13.96
CA VAL A 282 13.81 3.70 14.59
C VAL A 282 13.69 5.17 14.24
N ALA A 283 13.64 5.49 12.94
CA ALA A 283 13.57 6.89 12.45
C ALA A 283 12.31 7.60 12.97
N LYS A 284 11.20 6.89 13.12
CA LYS A 284 9.94 7.43 13.66
C LYS A 284 9.94 7.52 15.18
N GLY A 285 10.74 6.70 15.87
CA GLY A 285 10.78 6.60 17.32
C GLY A 285 9.51 5.98 17.89
N ILE A 286 9.02 4.89 17.27
CA ILE A 286 7.87 4.14 17.78
C ILE A 286 8.20 3.44 19.10
N ALA A 287 7.19 3.09 19.91
CA ALA A 287 7.38 2.52 21.24
C ALA A 287 7.69 1.04 21.25
N ALA A 288 7.10 0.29 20.33
CA ALA A 288 7.19 -1.16 20.29
C ALA A 288 7.34 -1.68 18.86
N LEU A 289 8.15 -2.72 18.72
CA LEU A 289 8.29 -3.53 17.53
C LEU A 289 8.17 -4.99 17.95
N SER A 290 7.41 -5.78 17.23
CA SER A 290 7.12 -7.16 17.52
C SER A 290 6.90 -7.97 16.26
N PHE A 291 6.71 -9.27 16.41
CA PHE A 291 6.19 -10.12 15.36
C PHE A 291 5.46 -11.36 15.94
N TRP A 292 4.54 -11.91 15.20
CA TRP A 292 3.84 -13.16 15.41
C TRP A 292 4.46 -14.26 14.57
N ALA A 293 5.17 -15.24 15.12
CA ALA A 293 5.59 -15.39 16.48
C ALA A 293 7.06 -15.86 16.52
N LEU A 294 7.68 -15.90 17.71
CA LEU A 294 9.09 -16.28 17.85
C LEU A 294 9.35 -17.69 17.31
N GLN A 295 8.44 -18.64 17.53
CA GLN A 295 8.55 -20.01 17.08
C GLN A 295 8.63 -20.16 15.56
N ARG A 296 8.07 -19.20 14.79
CA ARG A 296 8.12 -19.24 13.32
C ARG A 296 9.35 -18.55 12.72
N ASP A 297 10.22 -17.92 13.53
CA ASP A 297 11.42 -17.25 13.02
C ASP A 297 12.53 -18.25 12.61
N ASN A 298 12.21 -19.08 11.62
CA ASN A 298 13.14 -20.02 11.00
C ASN A 298 12.73 -20.38 9.57
N GLY A 299 13.71 -20.83 8.77
CA GLY A 299 13.54 -21.26 7.38
C GLY A 299 13.29 -22.76 7.21
N GLY A 300 12.66 -23.45 8.17
CA GLY A 300 12.48 -24.90 8.14
C GLY A 300 11.53 -25.41 7.06
N CYS A 301 10.69 -24.53 6.47
CA CYS A 301 9.66 -24.89 5.48
C CYS A 301 9.61 -23.95 4.26
N PRO A 302 10.69 -23.68 3.56
CA PRO A 302 10.72 -22.73 2.46
C PRO A 302 9.78 -23.19 1.32
N GLY A 303 8.90 -22.29 0.88
CA GLY A 303 7.84 -22.57 -0.10
C GLY A 303 6.59 -23.21 0.52
N GLY A 304 6.50 -23.26 1.86
CA GLY A 304 5.29 -23.60 2.60
C GLY A 304 4.28 -22.45 2.63
N GLY A 305 3.09 -22.72 3.19
CA GLY A 305 2.11 -21.70 3.57
C GLY A 305 2.37 -21.17 4.98
N ALA A 306 1.38 -20.45 5.52
CA ALA A 306 1.36 -20.03 6.92
C ALA A 306 1.57 -21.20 7.89
N SER A 307 2.33 -20.97 8.94
CA SER A 307 2.67 -21.99 9.95
C SER A 307 3.17 -21.34 11.24
N ASP A 308 2.74 -21.83 12.38
CA ASP A 308 3.22 -21.35 13.68
C ASP A 308 4.68 -21.77 13.97
N SER A 309 5.23 -22.71 13.20
CA SER A 309 6.54 -23.31 13.47
C SER A 309 7.63 -22.92 12.47
N CYS A 310 7.32 -22.20 11.40
CA CYS A 310 8.29 -21.73 10.40
C CYS A 310 7.68 -20.68 9.47
N SER A 311 8.50 -19.79 8.91
CA SER A 311 8.07 -18.62 8.15
C SER A 311 7.57 -18.88 6.72
N GLY A 312 7.74 -20.08 6.19
CA GLY A 312 7.39 -20.38 4.78
C GLY A 312 8.39 -19.85 3.74
N ILE A 313 9.35 -19.02 4.13
CA ILE A 313 10.36 -18.43 3.24
C ILE A 313 11.78 -18.93 3.54
N ALA A 314 12.69 -18.69 2.59
CA ALA A 314 14.11 -18.99 2.80
C ALA A 314 14.73 -17.93 3.72
N GLN A 315 15.16 -18.36 4.90
CA GLN A 315 15.87 -17.56 5.88
C GLN A 315 16.76 -18.41 6.77
N THR A 316 17.64 -17.79 7.54
CA THR A 316 18.34 -18.46 8.66
C THR A 316 17.46 -18.41 9.91
N THR A 317 17.64 -19.37 10.81
CA THR A 317 16.95 -19.35 12.11
C THR A 317 17.29 -18.07 12.88
N TRP A 318 16.29 -17.45 13.48
CA TRP A 318 16.35 -16.18 14.22
C TRP A 318 16.77 -14.97 13.35
N GLN A 319 16.49 -14.99 12.06
CA GLN A 319 16.89 -13.89 11.18
C GLN A 319 16.09 -12.62 11.43
N PHE A 320 14.80 -12.73 11.68
CA PHE A 320 13.95 -11.58 12.04
C PHE A 320 14.28 -11.05 13.42
N SER A 321 14.46 -11.94 14.41
CA SER A 321 14.94 -11.60 15.75
C SER A 321 16.24 -10.79 15.70
N HIS A 322 17.24 -11.29 14.98
CA HIS A 322 18.52 -10.60 14.84
C HIS A 322 18.41 -9.24 14.10
N THR A 323 17.48 -9.11 13.16
CA THR A 323 17.22 -7.85 12.47
C THR A 323 16.59 -6.82 13.40
N PHE A 324 15.62 -7.22 14.23
CA PHE A 324 14.87 -6.31 15.09
C PHE A 324 15.51 -6.07 16.47
N ALA A 325 16.40 -6.95 16.94
CA ALA A 325 17.04 -6.82 18.25
C ALA A 325 17.71 -5.46 18.54
N PRO A 326 18.36 -4.79 17.56
CA PRO A 326 18.95 -3.47 17.75
C PRO A 326 17.96 -2.40 18.19
N PHE A 327 16.69 -2.51 17.82
CA PHE A 327 15.61 -1.58 18.20
C PHE A 327 15.52 -1.34 19.71
N SER A 328 15.72 -2.38 20.53
CA SER A 328 15.70 -2.28 22.00
C SER A 328 16.99 -1.77 22.63
N SER A 329 18.07 -1.68 21.86
CA SER A 329 19.40 -1.37 22.44
C SER A 329 19.60 0.12 22.76
N GLY A 330 18.69 0.99 22.34
CA GLY A 330 18.78 2.45 22.50
C GLY A 330 19.97 3.09 21.80
N THR A 331 20.79 2.30 21.10
CA THR A 331 21.92 2.77 20.28
C THR A 331 21.50 3.07 18.85
N VAL A 332 20.22 3.23 18.65
CA VAL A 332 19.68 3.58 17.35
C VAL A 332 20.02 5.04 17.09
N THR A 333 21.06 5.24 16.33
CA THR A 333 21.23 6.50 15.63
C THR A 333 20.17 6.49 14.55
N ALA A 334 19.02 7.13 14.82
CA ALA A 334 18.08 7.47 13.74
C ALA A 334 18.91 7.99 12.57
N PRO A 335 18.64 7.63 11.31
CA PRO A 335 19.36 8.22 10.19
C PRO A 335 19.40 9.71 10.46
N ALA A 336 20.59 10.27 10.62
CA ALA A 336 20.74 11.65 11.10
C ALA A 336 19.97 12.63 10.22
N ASN A 337 19.70 12.20 9.00
CA ASN A 337 18.96 12.97 8.01
C ASN A 337 18.11 12.03 7.16
N ASP A 338 16.92 12.47 6.77
CA ASP A 338 16.06 11.80 5.81
C ASP A 338 15.18 12.81 5.05
N PHE A 339 14.59 12.38 3.92
CA PHE A 339 13.81 13.24 3.05
C PHE A 339 12.68 12.45 2.37
N SER A 340 11.73 13.15 1.78
CA SER A 340 10.71 12.59 0.89
C SER A 340 10.75 13.23 -0.48
N VAL A 341 10.18 12.54 -1.48
CA VAL A 341 10.02 13.03 -2.86
C VAL A 341 8.55 12.97 -3.24
N SER A 342 8.08 14.03 -3.89
CA SER A 342 6.71 14.13 -4.40
C SER A 342 6.72 14.73 -5.81
N VAL A 343 5.66 14.50 -6.60
CA VAL A 343 5.50 15.09 -7.93
C VAL A 343 4.09 15.67 -8.10
N SER A 344 3.99 16.91 -8.58
CA SER A 344 2.71 17.59 -8.80
C SER A 344 2.74 18.48 -10.07
N PRO A 345 1.75 18.32 -10.99
CA PRO A 345 0.75 17.25 -11.02
C PRO A 345 1.38 15.87 -11.21
N GLY A 346 0.76 14.81 -10.66
CA GLY A 346 1.23 13.42 -10.78
C GLY A 346 0.99 12.80 -12.14
N THR A 347 0.21 13.45 -13.01
CA THR A 347 -0.15 12.95 -14.34
C THR A 347 -0.13 14.07 -15.38
N ALA A 348 0.17 13.73 -16.65
CA ALA A 348 -0.03 14.61 -17.79
C ALA A 348 -0.34 13.82 -19.06
N SER A 349 -0.96 14.52 -20.03
CA SER A 349 -1.18 14.00 -21.38
C SER A 349 -0.52 14.92 -22.40
N VAL A 350 0.19 14.33 -23.36
CA VAL A 350 0.86 15.07 -24.45
C VAL A 350 0.66 14.33 -25.77
N ALA A 351 0.63 15.06 -26.88
CA ALA A 351 0.79 14.45 -28.19
C ALA A 351 2.26 14.02 -28.41
N ALA A 352 2.49 12.99 -29.22
CA ALA A 352 3.85 12.64 -29.65
C ALA A 352 4.54 13.86 -30.29
N GLY A 353 5.79 14.14 -29.89
CA GLY A 353 6.51 15.38 -30.22
C GLY A 353 6.26 16.54 -29.25
N GLY A 354 5.32 16.39 -28.31
CA GLY A 354 5.03 17.38 -27.28
C GLY A 354 5.90 17.24 -26.02
N SER A 355 5.68 18.09 -25.05
CA SER A 355 6.35 17.98 -23.74
C SER A 355 5.42 18.33 -22.59
N ALA A 356 5.62 17.66 -21.46
CA ALA A 356 4.96 17.94 -20.19
C ALA A 356 5.97 18.37 -19.13
N SER A 357 5.49 19.10 -18.14
CA SER A 357 6.29 19.48 -16.99
C SER A 357 5.49 19.28 -15.69
N ALA A 358 6.21 18.93 -14.62
CA ALA A 358 5.68 18.84 -13.28
C ALA A 358 6.72 19.38 -12.27
N THR A 359 6.27 19.72 -11.08
CA THR A 359 7.16 20.10 -9.99
C THR A 359 7.47 18.86 -9.17
N VAL A 360 8.74 18.53 -9.02
CA VAL A 360 9.22 17.54 -8.06
C VAL A 360 9.58 18.29 -6.79
N GLY A 361 8.85 18.04 -5.72
CA GLY A 361 9.10 18.59 -4.39
C GLY A 361 9.90 17.61 -3.55
N THR A 362 10.78 18.13 -2.70
CA THR A 362 11.42 17.34 -1.63
C THR A 362 11.10 17.96 -0.28
N ALA A 363 11.00 17.15 0.77
CA ALA A 363 10.82 17.65 2.13
C ALA A 363 11.78 16.92 3.08
N VAL A 364 12.29 17.62 4.09
CA VAL A 364 13.04 16.98 5.19
C VAL A 364 12.04 16.21 6.05
N THR A 365 12.25 14.91 6.23
CA THR A 365 11.44 14.05 7.09
C THR A 365 12.13 13.79 8.42
N SER A 366 13.47 13.86 8.47
CA SER A 366 14.27 13.73 9.69
C SER A 366 15.60 14.45 9.55
N GLY A 367 16.14 14.95 10.66
CA GLY A 367 17.47 15.56 10.76
C GLY A 367 17.62 16.84 9.97
N SER A 368 18.78 17.02 9.33
CA SER A 368 19.14 18.22 8.56
C SER A 368 18.91 18.01 7.06
N ALA A 369 18.59 19.10 6.36
CA ALA A 369 18.40 19.07 4.92
C ALA A 369 19.65 18.57 4.18
N GLN A 370 19.47 17.61 3.26
CA GLN A 370 20.51 16.98 2.45
C GLN A 370 20.44 17.46 0.99
N SER A 371 21.54 17.30 0.26
CA SER A 371 21.52 17.43 -1.20
C SER A 371 20.89 16.15 -1.80
N VAL A 372 19.80 16.31 -2.54
CA VAL A 372 19.06 15.24 -3.21
C VAL A 372 19.29 15.34 -4.71
N SER A 373 19.90 14.33 -5.29
CA SER A 373 20.05 14.18 -6.75
C SER A 373 18.81 13.51 -7.33
N LEU A 374 18.29 14.04 -8.45
CA LEU A 374 17.07 13.55 -9.09
C LEU A 374 17.38 12.77 -10.36
N SER A 375 16.72 11.65 -10.53
CA SER A 375 16.79 10.80 -11.72
C SER A 375 15.40 10.23 -12.05
N ALA A 376 15.24 9.62 -13.23
CA ALA A 376 14.00 8.95 -13.58
C ALA A 376 14.25 7.73 -14.48
N THR A 377 13.36 6.75 -14.37
CA THR A 377 13.29 5.54 -15.21
C THR A 377 11.87 5.33 -15.74
N GLY A 378 11.66 4.41 -16.69
CA GLY A 378 10.33 4.08 -17.20
C GLY A 378 9.80 5.03 -18.29
N ALA A 379 10.61 5.97 -18.78
CA ALA A 379 10.22 6.81 -19.92
C ALA A 379 10.12 5.98 -21.21
N PRO A 380 9.14 6.27 -22.11
CA PRO A 380 9.02 5.55 -23.37
C PRO A 380 10.19 5.81 -24.32
N THR A 381 10.42 4.89 -25.24
CA THR A 381 11.40 5.07 -26.32
C THR A 381 11.11 6.36 -27.09
N GLY A 382 12.15 7.16 -27.32
CA GLY A 382 12.02 8.45 -28.01
C GLY A 382 11.60 9.62 -27.11
N ALA A 383 11.41 9.38 -25.80
CA ALA A 383 11.24 10.46 -24.84
C ALA A 383 12.54 10.74 -24.07
N THR A 384 12.70 11.97 -23.62
CA THR A 384 13.80 12.42 -22.75
C THR A 384 13.23 13.03 -21.49
N VAL A 385 13.84 12.69 -20.35
CA VAL A 385 13.47 13.23 -19.04
C VAL A 385 14.61 14.10 -18.53
N SER A 386 14.29 15.26 -17.99
CA SER A 386 15.26 16.18 -17.40
C SER A 386 14.71 16.86 -16.16
N PHE A 387 15.60 17.20 -15.25
CA PHE A 387 15.31 17.93 -14.02
C PHE A 387 16.07 19.26 -14.01
N THR A 388 15.41 20.32 -13.63
CA THR A 388 16.04 21.65 -13.53
C THR A 388 15.64 22.31 -12.20
N PRO A 389 16.57 22.37 -11.23
CA PRO A 389 17.93 21.80 -11.22
C PRO A 389 17.93 20.27 -11.07
N ALA A 390 19.00 19.59 -11.46
CA ALA A 390 19.14 18.13 -11.34
C ALA A 390 19.41 17.66 -9.91
N SER A 391 19.73 18.59 -9.00
CA SER A 391 19.90 18.36 -7.57
C SER A 391 19.32 19.52 -6.79
N VAL A 392 18.66 19.23 -5.66
CA VAL A 392 18.07 20.23 -4.76
C VAL A 392 18.47 19.93 -3.32
N THR A 393 18.47 20.93 -2.47
CA THR A 393 18.50 20.70 -1.02
C THR A 393 17.10 20.26 -0.58
N ALA A 394 16.99 19.22 0.26
CA ALA A 394 15.71 18.74 0.80
C ALA A 394 14.92 19.90 1.42
N GLY A 395 13.63 19.98 1.07
CA GLY A 395 12.78 21.15 1.30
C GLY A 395 12.65 22.06 0.08
N GLY A 396 13.49 21.87 -0.94
CA GLY A 396 13.42 22.56 -2.22
C GLY A 396 12.64 21.78 -3.29
N SER A 397 12.62 22.35 -4.50
CA SER A 397 11.92 21.74 -5.64
C SER A 397 12.70 21.85 -6.94
N SER A 398 12.39 20.96 -7.88
CA SER A 398 12.93 20.93 -9.24
C SER A 398 11.79 20.83 -10.25
N THR A 399 12.00 21.32 -11.45
CA THR A 399 11.09 21.11 -12.58
C THR A 399 11.47 19.82 -13.31
N LEU A 400 10.58 18.82 -13.26
CA LEU A 400 10.59 17.67 -14.16
C LEU A 400 10.07 18.13 -15.52
N ARG A 401 10.80 17.81 -16.57
CA ARG A 401 10.32 17.95 -17.95
C ARG A 401 10.48 16.62 -18.67
N VAL A 402 9.39 16.15 -19.26
CA VAL A 402 9.38 15.00 -20.17
C VAL A 402 9.09 15.52 -21.56
N ALA A 403 10.03 15.34 -22.50
CA ALA A 403 9.85 15.72 -23.89
C ALA A 403 9.79 14.44 -24.74
N THR A 404 8.74 14.31 -25.52
CA THR A 404 8.53 13.19 -26.46
C THR A 404 8.98 13.58 -27.86
N SER A 405 9.37 12.61 -28.67
CA SER A 405 9.60 12.79 -30.11
C SER A 405 8.34 12.42 -30.90
N ALA A 406 8.28 12.79 -32.14
CA ALA A 406 7.20 12.38 -33.06
C ALA A 406 7.10 10.84 -33.20
N ALA A 407 8.19 10.11 -32.91
CA ALA A 407 8.23 8.66 -32.98
C ALA A 407 7.93 7.98 -31.62
N THR A 408 7.62 8.75 -30.57
CA THR A 408 7.27 8.17 -29.27
C THR A 408 5.92 7.46 -29.38
N PRO A 409 5.83 6.15 -29.08
CA PRO A 409 4.58 5.42 -29.21
C PRO A 409 3.47 5.98 -28.32
N ALA A 410 2.22 5.91 -28.80
CA ALA A 410 1.06 6.21 -27.98
C ALA A 410 0.91 5.18 -26.87
N GLY A 411 0.50 5.60 -25.68
CA GLY A 411 0.34 4.74 -24.51
C GLY A 411 0.41 5.51 -23.21
N THR A 412 0.16 4.83 -22.09
CA THR A 412 0.32 5.36 -20.74
C THR A 412 1.59 4.76 -20.12
N TYR A 413 2.45 5.61 -19.59
CA TYR A 413 3.77 5.25 -19.08
C TYR A 413 3.93 5.70 -17.64
N SER A 414 4.38 4.80 -16.79
CA SER A 414 4.75 5.11 -15.41
C SER A 414 6.23 5.49 -15.36
N ILE A 415 6.52 6.76 -15.12
CA ILE A 415 7.87 7.28 -14.97
C ILE A 415 8.18 7.35 -13.48
N ILE A 416 9.10 6.52 -13.02
CA ILE A 416 9.54 6.50 -11.62
C ILE A 416 10.59 7.58 -11.45
N VAL A 417 10.26 8.59 -10.66
CA VAL A 417 11.18 9.67 -10.26
C VAL A 417 11.86 9.25 -8.96
N THR A 418 13.19 9.21 -8.95
CA THR A 418 14.01 8.83 -7.81
C THR A 418 14.80 10.04 -7.33
N GLY A 419 14.69 10.35 -6.04
CA GLY A 419 15.59 11.23 -5.33
C GLY A 419 16.61 10.40 -4.54
N SER A 420 17.89 10.71 -4.65
CA SER A 420 18.98 10.01 -3.95
C SER A 420 19.82 10.97 -3.14
N ALA A 421 20.07 10.65 -1.88
CA ALA A 421 20.90 11.40 -0.96
C ALA A 421 21.81 10.46 -0.13
N ALA A 422 22.57 11.01 0.80
CA ALA A 422 23.43 10.21 1.68
C ALA A 422 22.67 9.28 2.62
N SER A 423 21.42 9.61 2.96
CA SER A 423 20.52 8.78 3.78
C SER A 423 19.88 7.62 3.04
N GLY A 424 19.85 7.65 1.70
CA GLY A 424 19.19 6.65 0.88
C GLY A 424 18.50 7.25 -0.33
N SER A 425 17.54 6.50 -0.90
CA SER A 425 16.78 6.90 -2.08
C SER A 425 15.29 6.74 -1.82
N HIS A 426 14.50 7.73 -2.28
CA HIS A 426 13.04 7.71 -2.25
C HIS A 426 12.49 7.89 -3.66
N THR A 427 11.33 7.30 -3.94
CA THR A 427 10.71 7.33 -5.26
C THR A 427 9.30 7.90 -5.23
N THR A 428 8.85 8.40 -6.37
CA THR A 428 7.47 8.78 -6.64
C THR A 428 7.15 8.50 -8.10
N THR A 429 5.88 8.28 -8.43
CA THR A 429 5.47 7.94 -9.80
C THR A 429 4.84 9.15 -10.49
N TYR A 430 5.27 9.41 -11.73
CA TYR A 430 4.67 10.36 -12.65
C TYR A 430 4.09 9.62 -13.84
N THR A 431 2.78 9.75 -14.07
CA THR A 431 2.09 9.06 -15.17
C THR A 431 2.00 9.96 -16.39
N LEU A 432 2.64 9.57 -17.49
CA LEU A 432 2.57 10.26 -18.77
C LEU A 432 1.68 9.48 -19.75
N THR A 433 0.62 10.10 -20.24
CA THR A 433 -0.16 9.57 -21.35
C THR A 433 0.29 10.27 -22.64
N VAL A 434 0.89 9.50 -23.55
CA VAL A 434 1.20 9.97 -24.90
C VAL A 434 0.02 9.63 -25.80
N SER A 435 -0.73 10.63 -26.20
CA SER A 435 -1.71 10.46 -27.27
C SER A 435 -0.97 10.30 -28.60
N GLY A 436 -1.51 9.48 -29.50
CA GLY A 436 -0.94 9.34 -30.82
C GLY A 436 -0.71 10.75 -31.39
N GLY A 437 0.55 11.10 -31.64
CA GLY A 437 0.86 12.31 -32.34
C GLY A 437 0.19 12.19 -33.72
N THR A 438 -0.52 13.21 -34.14
CA THR A 438 -0.72 13.38 -35.55
C THR A 438 0.68 13.57 -36.15
N THR A 439 1.35 12.47 -36.50
CA THR A 439 2.36 12.57 -37.53
C THR A 439 1.63 13.29 -38.68
N PRO A 440 2.14 14.39 -39.20
CA PRO A 440 1.64 14.83 -40.52
C PRO A 440 1.70 13.56 -41.39
N PRO A 441 0.61 13.14 -42.02
CA PRO A 441 0.65 11.97 -42.88
C PRO A 441 1.83 12.15 -43.82
N PRO A 442 2.60 11.09 -44.13
CA PRO A 442 3.66 11.19 -45.13
C PRO A 442 3.05 11.87 -46.33
N SER A 443 3.78 12.81 -46.96
CA SER A 443 3.30 13.59 -48.10
C SER A 443 2.50 12.66 -49.03
N GLY A 444 1.18 12.88 -49.14
CA GLY A 444 0.28 12.03 -49.89
C GLY A 444 -0.70 11.15 -49.12
N ALA A 445 -0.65 11.08 -47.80
CA ALA A 445 -1.65 10.32 -47.02
C ALA A 445 -2.87 11.19 -46.67
N LEU A 446 -4.06 10.56 -46.63
CA LEU A 446 -5.28 11.21 -46.13
C LEU A 446 -5.22 11.40 -44.63
N ALA A 447 -5.49 12.61 -44.18
CA ALA A 447 -5.61 12.89 -42.76
C ALA A 447 -7.03 12.61 -42.27
N ASN A 448 -7.18 12.13 -41.04
CA ASN A 448 -8.46 11.78 -40.40
C ASN A 448 -9.32 10.86 -41.29
N ALA A 449 -8.71 9.85 -41.85
CA ALA A 449 -9.29 8.97 -42.86
C ALA A 449 -10.43 8.07 -42.37
N GLY A 450 -10.50 7.78 -41.06
CA GLY A 450 -11.60 7.07 -40.39
C GLY A 450 -12.42 7.97 -39.47
N PHE A 451 -12.28 9.31 -39.55
CA PHE A 451 -13.02 10.33 -38.79
C PHE A 451 -12.92 10.20 -37.25
N GLU A 452 -12.01 9.41 -36.75
CA GLU A 452 -11.86 9.08 -35.33
C GLU A 452 -11.48 10.27 -34.41
N SER A 453 -11.13 11.41 -35.00
CA SER A 453 -10.97 12.67 -34.29
C SER A 453 -12.29 13.26 -33.73
N GLY A 454 -13.44 12.72 -34.14
CA GLY A 454 -14.78 13.26 -33.85
C GLY A 454 -15.07 14.59 -34.53
N SER A 455 -14.22 15.00 -35.48
CA SER A 455 -14.33 16.28 -36.23
C SER A 455 -14.14 16.05 -37.73
N LEU A 456 -14.76 16.90 -38.57
CA LEU A 456 -14.62 16.80 -40.00
C LEU A 456 -13.22 17.21 -40.48
N SER A 457 -12.58 18.14 -39.79
CA SER A 457 -11.26 18.66 -40.18
C SER A 457 -10.19 17.55 -40.28
N PRO A 458 -9.32 17.57 -41.33
CA PRO A 458 -9.13 18.61 -42.33
C PRO A 458 -9.98 18.43 -43.63
N TRP A 459 -11.00 17.58 -43.62
CA TRP A 459 -11.94 17.45 -44.72
C TRP A 459 -12.87 18.68 -44.76
N THR A 460 -13.26 19.06 -45.94
CA THR A 460 -14.21 20.15 -46.22
C THR A 460 -15.53 19.55 -46.65
N GLY A 461 -16.63 19.89 -46.00
CA GLY A 461 -17.97 19.37 -46.30
C GLY A 461 -18.98 20.46 -46.63
N GLN A 462 -20.10 20.06 -47.21
CA GLN A 462 -21.28 20.90 -47.45
C GLN A 462 -22.13 21.04 -46.16
N PRO A 463 -23.06 21.99 -46.10
CA PRO A 463 -23.96 22.13 -44.97
C PRO A 463 -24.75 20.86 -44.68
N GLY A 464 -24.66 20.36 -43.44
CA GLY A 464 -25.30 19.13 -43.00
C GLY A 464 -24.37 17.93 -42.88
N ASP A 465 -23.21 17.93 -43.54
CA ASP A 465 -22.19 16.91 -43.38
C ASP A 465 -21.58 16.99 -41.99
N ALA A 466 -21.40 15.84 -41.35
CA ALA A 466 -20.95 15.76 -39.98
C ALA A 466 -20.23 14.44 -39.66
N VAL A 467 -19.47 14.41 -38.59
CA VAL A 467 -18.98 13.17 -38.02
C VAL A 467 -19.99 12.65 -36.99
N VAL A 468 -20.33 11.38 -37.11
CA VAL A 468 -21.38 10.71 -36.28
C VAL A 468 -20.83 9.47 -35.57
N GLY A 469 -21.40 9.12 -34.44
CA GLY A 469 -21.05 7.90 -33.67
C GLY A 469 -21.86 6.67 -34.12
N THR A 470 -22.80 6.79 -35.04
CA THR A 470 -23.58 5.64 -35.61
C THR A 470 -24.31 6.04 -36.86
N PRO A 471 -24.37 5.19 -37.93
CA PRO A 471 -23.65 3.93 -38.05
C PRO A 471 -22.15 4.15 -38.27
N VAL A 472 -21.29 3.23 -37.82
CA VAL A 472 -19.85 3.24 -38.06
C VAL A 472 -19.43 1.91 -38.70
N HIS A 473 -18.40 1.92 -39.56
CA HIS A 473 -17.83 0.70 -40.10
C HIS A 473 -16.77 0.15 -39.16
N SER A 474 -15.88 0.99 -38.65
CA SER A 474 -14.92 0.66 -37.62
C SER A 474 -14.75 1.80 -36.60
N GLY A 475 -14.06 1.57 -35.49
CA GLY A 475 -13.78 2.60 -34.48
C GLY A 475 -15.03 3.13 -33.77
N ALA A 476 -15.03 4.45 -33.52
CA ALA A 476 -16.10 5.14 -32.76
C ALA A 476 -16.87 6.18 -33.61
N HIS A 477 -16.37 6.52 -34.79
CA HIS A 477 -16.94 7.58 -35.61
C HIS A 477 -16.92 7.23 -37.11
N ALA A 478 -17.87 7.79 -37.84
CA ALA A 478 -17.93 7.75 -39.32
C ALA A 478 -18.43 9.10 -39.88
N LEU A 479 -18.27 9.31 -41.15
CA LEU A 479 -18.79 10.47 -41.87
C LEU A 479 -20.26 10.27 -42.22
N LEU A 480 -21.08 11.25 -41.87
CA LEU A 480 -22.43 11.47 -42.45
C LEU A 480 -22.31 12.38 -43.67
N VAL A 481 -22.73 11.90 -44.80
CA VAL A 481 -22.86 12.62 -46.05
C VAL A 481 -24.33 13.02 -46.22
N ALA A 482 -24.61 14.32 -46.07
CA ALA A 482 -25.99 14.82 -45.96
C ALA A 482 -26.51 15.31 -47.33
N ALA A 483 -26.88 14.38 -48.20
CA ALA A 483 -27.48 14.73 -49.49
C ALA A 483 -28.93 15.20 -49.31
N THR A 484 -29.30 16.26 -50.05
CA THR A 484 -30.64 16.87 -50.09
C THR A 484 -31.16 16.94 -51.54
N ASP A 485 -32.36 17.51 -51.70
CA ASP A 485 -32.92 17.73 -53.05
C ASP A 485 -32.07 18.70 -53.90
N SER A 486 -31.23 19.51 -53.27
CA SER A 486 -30.45 20.59 -53.91
C SER A 486 -28.95 20.47 -53.80
N GLN A 487 -28.45 19.51 -52.99
CA GLN A 487 -26.99 19.28 -52.83
C GLN A 487 -26.69 17.78 -52.62
N THR A 488 -25.46 17.40 -52.97
CA THR A 488 -25.01 16.01 -52.90
C THR A 488 -24.39 15.63 -51.57
N GLY A 489 -24.10 16.59 -50.66
CA GLY A 489 -23.34 16.35 -49.46
C GLY A 489 -21.88 15.98 -49.75
N GLU A 490 -21.21 16.74 -50.62
CA GLU A 490 -19.84 16.44 -50.99
C GLU A 490 -18.87 16.82 -49.89
N VAL A 491 -18.04 15.84 -49.49
CA VAL A 491 -16.95 16.01 -48.52
C VAL A 491 -15.64 15.67 -49.21
N ASP A 492 -14.67 16.55 -49.16
CA ASP A 492 -13.42 16.42 -49.88
C ASP A 492 -12.16 16.76 -49.06
N GLN A 493 -11.01 16.22 -49.51
CA GLN A 493 -9.69 16.54 -48.97
C GLN A 493 -8.67 16.58 -50.13
N THR A 494 -7.92 17.66 -50.25
CA THR A 494 -6.85 17.78 -51.24
C THR A 494 -5.53 17.24 -50.68
N VAL A 495 -4.87 16.36 -51.42
CA VAL A 495 -3.56 15.76 -51.09
C VAL A 495 -2.58 15.88 -52.24
N THR A 496 -1.29 15.83 -51.96
CA THR A 496 -0.22 15.83 -52.96
C THR A 496 0.49 14.49 -52.91
N LEU A 497 0.45 13.78 -54.02
CA LEU A 497 1.05 12.46 -54.23
C LEU A 497 2.27 12.57 -55.16
N ALA A 498 2.96 11.46 -55.39
CA ALA A 498 4.01 11.43 -56.39
C ALA A 498 3.43 11.75 -57.79
N PRO A 499 4.04 12.65 -58.60
CA PRO A 499 3.57 12.96 -59.94
C PRO A 499 3.65 11.76 -60.89
N ASN A 500 2.69 11.65 -61.80
CA ASN A 500 2.63 10.61 -62.84
C ASN A 500 2.76 9.17 -62.27
N SER A 501 2.19 8.90 -61.09
CA SER A 501 2.23 7.62 -60.42
C SER A 501 0.83 7.02 -60.25
N SER A 502 0.75 5.70 -60.25
CA SER A 502 -0.50 4.97 -60.06
C SER A 502 -0.81 4.82 -58.58
N HIS A 503 -2.07 5.04 -58.22
CA HIS A 503 -2.59 5.01 -56.86
C HIS A 503 -3.94 4.28 -56.78
N VAL A 504 -4.35 3.88 -55.62
CA VAL A 504 -5.65 3.25 -55.34
C VAL A 504 -6.29 3.94 -54.13
N LEU A 505 -7.47 4.53 -54.34
CA LEU A 505 -8.34 5.02 -53.27
C LEU A 505 -9.33 3.91 -52.87
N THR A 506 -9.45 3.63 -51.59
CA THR A 506 -10.54 2.80 -51.07
C THR A 506 -11.28 3.52 -49.95
N ALA A 507 -12.57 3.22 -49.78
CA ALA A 507 -13.36 3.63 -48.62
C ALA A 507 -14.51 2.66 -48.40
N TRP A 508 -14.97 2.53 -47.17
CA TRP A 508 -16.22 1.85 -46.85
C TRP A 508 -17.36 2.86 -46.88
N VAL A 509 -18.44 2.49 -47.56
CA VAL A 509 -19.61 3.37 -47.74
C VAL A 509 -20.91 2.61 -47.53
N GLN A 510 -21.97 3.32 -47.10
CA GLN A 510 -23.32 2.81 -46.91
C GLN A 510 -24.33 3.89 -47.36
N GLY A 511 -25.33 3.52 -48.11
CA GLY A 511 -26.39 4.42 -48.56
C GLY A 511 -26.76 4.21 -50.02
N ASN A 512 -27.70 5.04 -50.51
CA ASN A 512 -28.10 5.03 -51.92
C ASN A 512 -27.24 6.00 -52.73
N PHE A 513 -26.73 5.56 -53.90
CA PHE A 513 -25.93 6.36 -54.82
C PHE A 513 -24.79 7.12 -54.13
N VAL A 514 -23.95 6.36 -53.40
CA VAL A 514 -22.77 6.89 -52.73
C VAL A 514 -21.57 6.77 -53.65
N PHE A 515 -20.94 7.88 -53.97
CA PHE A 515 -19.76 7.99 -54.83
C PHE A 515 -18.52 8.25 -54.00
N ILE A 516 -17.40 7.61 -54.36
CA ILE A 516 -16.06 8.04 -53.97
C ILE A 516 -15.21 8.26 -55.21
N GLY A 517 -14.25 9.14 -55.13
CA GLY A 517 -13.38 9.40 -56.28
C GLY A 517 -12.29 10.41 -56.01
N VAL A 518 -11.60 10.74 -57.10
CA VAL A 518 -10.58 11.79 -57.19
C VAL A 518 -10.89 12.73 -58.30
N SER A 519 -10.56 14.02 -58.08
CA SER A 519 -10.69 15.11 -59.08
C SER A 519 -9.42 15.97 -59.09
N GLY A 520 -9.35 16.96 -60.01
CA GLY A 520 -8.21 17.87 -60.15
C GLY A 520 -7.07 17.27 -61.00
N GLY A 521 -5.93 16.88 -60.37
CA GLY A 521 -4.78 16.29 -61.05
C GLY A 521 -4.97 14.86 -61.57
N ALA A 522 -6.10 14.24 -61.27
CA ALA A 522 -6.62 12.98 -61.80
C ALA A 522 -8.15 13.06 -61.82
N SER A 523 -8.83 12.18 -62.57
CA SER A 523 -10.28 12.08 -62.54
C SER A 523 -10.69 10.62 -62.65
N ALA A 524 -11.20 10.07 -61.57
CA ALA A 524 -11.71 8.70 -61.47
C ALA A 524 -12.72 8.62 -60.34
N SER A 525 -13.79 7.84 -60.50
CA SER A 525 -14.79 7.61 -59.47
C SER A 525 -15.50 6.28 -59.65
N THR A 526 -16.10 5.79 -58.57
CA THR A 526 -17.04 4.67 -58.59
C THR A 526 -18.14 4.92 -57.58
N TRP A 527 -19.21 4.13 -57.62
CA TRP A 527 -20.35 4.30 -56.71
C TRP A 527 -21.04 2.96 -56.39
N THR A 528 -21.86 3.01 -55.37
CA THR A 528 -22.76 1.89 -55.02
C THR A 528 -24.09 2.40 -54.47
N SER A 529 -25.09 1.47 -54.43
CA SER A 529 -26.28 1.61 -53.61
C SER A 529 -26.36 0.38 -52.73
N SER A 530 -26.08 0.54 -51.45
CA SER A 530 -26.04 -0.57 -50.50
C SER A 530 -26.59 -0.15 -49.14
N ALA A 531 -27.54 -0.95 -48.61
CA ALA A 531 -28.06 -0.72 -47.27
C ALA A 531 -27.05 -1.09 -46.15
N GLY A 532 -26.00 -1.82 -46.48
CA GLY A 532 -24.91 -2.16 -45.56
C GLY A 532 -23.57 -1.64 -46.04
N TRP A 533 -22.58 -1.64 -45.15
CA TRP A 533 -21.23 -1.22 -45.48
C TRP A 533 -20.63 -2.02 -46.65
N THR A 534 -20.14 -1.34 -47.65
CA THR A 534 -19.53 -1.91 -48.86
C THR A 534 -18.25 -1.15 -49.15
N GLN A 535 -17.16 -1.87 -49.41
CA GLN A 535 -15.91 -1.26 -49.79
C GLN A 535 -15.91 -0.91 -51.27
N LEU A 536 -15.61 0.34 -51.58
CA LEU A 536 -15.37 0.81 -52.96
C LEU A 536 -13.87 0.96 -53.21
N THR A 537 -13.45 0.80 -54.48
CA THR A 537 -12.05 0.89 -54.89
C THR A 537 -11.95 1.68 -56.19
N VAL A 538 -11.11 2.70 -56.21
CA VAL A 538 -10.88 3.60 -57.38
C VAL A 538 -9.40 3.63 -57.71
N PRO A 539 -8.94 2.90 -58.74
CA PRO A 539 -7.58 3.06 -59.25
C PRO A 539 -7.49 4.35 -60.11
N PHE A 540 -6.41 5.10 -59.95
CA PHE A 540 -6.14 6.30 -60.71
C PHE A 540 -4.64 6.56 -60.92
N THR A 541 -4.28 7.45 -61.82
CA THR A 541 -2.90 7.90 -62.04
C THR A 541 -2.85 9.41 -61.92
N THR A 542 -1.93 9.93 -61.11
CA THR A 542 -1.76 11.37 -60.92
C THR A 542 -1.17 12.05 -62.16
N GLY A 543 -1.53 13.30 -62.39
CA GLY A 543 -0.89 14.15 -63.36
C GLY A 543 0.44 14.74 -62.91
N ALA A 544 1.02 15.65 -63.70
CA ALA A 544 2.34 16.25 -63.45
C ALA A 544 2.44 17.05 -62.11
N SER A 545 1.33 17.57 -61.57
CA SER A 545 1.31 18.27 -60.29
C SER A 545 1.34 17.33 -59.09
N GLY A 546 0.91 16.09 -59.28
CA GLY A 546 0.68 15.14 -58.17
C GLY A 546 -0.49 15.52 -57.25
N THR A 547 -1.09 16.69 -57.37
CA THR A 547 -2.15 17.17 -56.48
C THR A 547 -3.51 16.66 -56.96
N VAL A 548 -4.26 16.00 -56.08
CA VAL A 548 -5.61 15.50 -56.32
C VAL A 548 -6.53 15.85 -55.15
N THR A 549 -7.81 16.01 -55.42
CA THR A 549 -8.86 16.13 -54.40
C THR A 549 -9.60 14.81 -54.30
N VAL A 550 -9.49 14.14 -53.17
CA VAL A 550 -10.27 12.95 -52.84
C VAL A 550 -11.64 13.41 -52.36
N PHE A 551 -12.71 12.80 -52.86
CA PHE A 551 -14.06 13.16 -52.47
C PHE A 551 -14.94 11.95 -52.19
N VAL A 552 -16.00 12.18 -51.39
CA VAL A 552 -17.17 11.34 -51.24
C VAL A 552 -18.42 12.20 -51.33
N HIS A 553 -19.46 11.72 -52.02
CA HIS A 553 -20.74 12.41 -52.04
C HIS A 553 -21.90 11.41 -52.24
N GLY A 554 -23.08 11.79 -51.75
CA GLY A 554 -24.32 11.12 -52.06
C GLY A 554 -24.90 11.60 -53.40
N TRP A 555 -26.21 11.46 -53.60
CA TRP A 555 -26.93 11.93 -54.78
C TRP A 555 -28.19 12.70 -54.40
N PHE A 556 -28.60 13.63 -55.22
CA PHE A 556 -29.78 14.46 -54.98
C PHE A 556 -31.01 13.63 -54.62
N ALA A 557 -31.72 13.99 -53.59
CA ALA A 557 -32.96 13.36 -53.10
C ALA A 557 -32.84 11.86 -52.75
N GLN A 558 -31.64 11.33 -52.53
CA GLN A 558 -31.42 9.92 -52.18
C GLN A 558 -31.27 9.68 -50.66
N GLY A 559 -31.33 10.75 -49.87
CA GLY A 559 -31.13 10.71 -48.43
C GLY A 559 -29.67 10.64 -47.99
N ASN A 560 -29.47 10.51 -46.72
CA ASN A 560 -28.14 10.45 -46.12
C ASN A 560 -27.37 9.19 -46.51
N ALA A 561 -26.07 9.37 -46.74
CA ALA A 561 -25.12 8.30 -46.90
C ALA A 561 -24.05 8.38 -45.80
N PHE A 562 -23.26 7.34 -45.67
CA PHE A 562 -22.19 7.25 -44.67
C PHE A 562 -20.91 6.76 -45.35
N ALA A 563 -19.76 7.24 -44.87
CA ALA A 563 -18.45 6.79 -45.32
C ALA A 563 -17.47 6.67 -44.16
N ASP A 564 -16.53 5.74 -44.29
CA ASP A 564 -15.55 5.45 -43.24
C ASP A 564 -14.28 4.79 -43.82
N ASP A 565 -13.21 4.75 -43.04
CA ASP A 565 -11.98 4.00 -43.32
C ASP A 565 -11.41 4.26 -44.73
N PHE A 566 -11.23 5.52 -45.09
CA PHE A 566 -10.56 5.88 -46.33
C PHE A 566 -9.10 5.43 -46.31
N SER A 567 -8.63 4.92 -47.44
CA SER A 567 -7.22 4.57 -47.63
C SER A 567 -6.74 4.97 -49.00
N LEU A 568 -5.54 5.50 -49.08
CA LEU A 568 -4.90 5.94 -50.31
C LEU A 568 -3.48 5.34 -50.37
N SER A 569 -3.23 4.44 -51.33
CA SER A 569 -1.99 3.69 -51.51
C SER A 569 -1.33 3.94 -52.86
#